data_451efabfab254e6f2b147889681d178f
#
_entry.id   451efabfab254e6f2b147889681d178f
#
_cell.length_a   1.000
_cell.length_b   1.000
_cell.length_c   1.000
_cell.angle_alpha   90.00
_cell.angle_beta   90.00
_cell.angle_gamma   90.00
#
_symmetry.space_group_name_H-M   'P 1'
#
loop_
_entity.id
_entity.type
_entity.pdbx_description
1 polymer ?
#
loop_
_entity_poly.entity_id
_entity_poly.type
_entity_poly.pdbx_seq_one_letter_code
_entity_poly.pdbx_strand_id
1 'polypeptide(L)'
;MIPVQSSECRFNEKYPRVHNGITDTDYSIKVGIQHLASCLNDSKVASSGDTEHISLALQGYNYGNGYISWANEHFGGYTRANAKVFSDEMKAKLKTNVYGDPDYVAHVLRYYHIGNNNIVEVAKSQVGTTSGSKYWTWYGFNKKVNWCAIFVSWCANESGMLDDSSVPKFSLCTD
;
A
#
# COMPACT_ATOMS: atom_id res chain seq x y z
N MET A 1 11.35 -12.88 -12.79
CA MET A 1 9.92 -12.82 -12.39
C MET A 1 9.45 -11.40 -12.61
N ILE A 2 8.35 -11.20 -13.35
CA ILE A 2 7.83 -9.87 -13.62
C ILE A 2 7.10 -9.40 -12.36
N PRO A 3 7.41 -8.21 -11.81
CA PRO A 3 6.97 -7.81 -10.48
C PRO A 3 5.48 -7.47 -10.36
N VAL A 4 4.78 -7.27 -11.48
CA VAL A 4 3.37 -6.88 -11.50
C VAL A 4 2.59 -7.76 -12.46
N GLN A 5 1.61 -8.52 -11.96
CA GLN A 5 0.78 -9.42 -12.74
C GLN A 5 -0.48 -8.68 -13.25
N SER A 6 -0.30 -7.85 -14.27
CA SER A 6 -1.41 -7.12 -14.91
C SER A 6 -1.59 -7.48 -16.37
N SER A 7 -1.09 -8.66 -16.78
CA SER A 7 -1.12 -9.07 -18.20
C SER A 7 -2.52 -9.19 -18.77
N GLU A 8 -3.50 -9.59 -17.95
CA GLU A 8 -4.88 -9.86 -18.38
C GLU A 8 -5.77 -8.60 -18.34
N CYS A 9 -5.27 -7.48 -17.80
CA CYS A 9 -6.07 -6.28 -17.68
C CYS A 9 -6.24 -5.52 -19.02
N ARG A 10 -7.26 -4.66 -19.09
CA ARG A 10 -7.62 -3.90 -20.30
C ARG A 10 -6.53 -2.94 -20.80
N PHE A 11 -5.61 -2.53 -19.92
CA PHE A 11 -4.52 -1.58 -20.24
C PHE A 11 -3.32 -2.26 -20.92
N ASN A 12 -3.31 -3.61 -20.96
CA ASN A 12 -2.32 -4.33 -21.75
C ASN A 12 -2.73 -4.37 -23.23
N GLU A 13 -2.14 -3.50 -24.03
CA GLU A 13 -2.39 -3.38 -25.46
C GLU A 13 -1.28 -3.99 -26.33
N LYS A 14 -0.12 -4.29 -25.73
CA LYS A 14 1.08 -4.73 -26.45
C LYS A 14 1.29 -6.24 -26.46
N TYR A 15 0.85 -6.93 -25.40
CA TYR A 15 1.14 -8.34 -25.17
C TYR A 15 -0.14 -9.16 -25.10
N PRO A 16 -0.06 -10.49 -25.29
CA PRO A 16 -1.23 -11.35 -25.10
C PRO A 16 -1.85 -11.17 -23.69
N ARG A 17 -3.17 -11.06 -23.64
CA ARG A 17 -3.92 -10.94 -22.36
C ARG A 17 -4.14 -12.31 -21.74
N VAL A 18 -3.05 -12.95 -21.38
CA VAL A 18 -3.00 -14.25 -20.70
C VAL A 18 -2.09 -14.15 -19.48
N HIS A 19 -2.20 -15.11 -18.59
CA HIS A 19 -1.34 -15.17 -17.41
C HIS A 19 0.14 -15.09 -17.81
N ASN A 20 0.89 -14.17 -17.16
CA ASN A 20 2.30 -13.86 -17.48
C ASN A 20 2.58 -13.45 -18.95
N GLY A 21 1.59 -12.93 -19.65
CA GLY A 21 1.74 -12.55 -21.06
C GLY A 21 2.71 -11.38 -21.32
N ILE A 22 2.86 -10.45 -20.37
CA ILE A 22 3.80 -9.33 -20.48
C ILE A 22 5.20 -9.83 -20.12
N THR A 23 6.18 -9.62 -20.99
CA THR A 23 7.58 -10.01 -20.78
C THR A 23 8.52 -8.83 -20.53
N ASP A 24 8.04 -7.61 -20.73
CA ASP A 24 8.75 -6.34 -20.46
C ASP A 24 8.40 -5.82 -19.06
N THR A 25 9.38 -5.68 -18.21
CA THR A 25 9.21 -5.26 -16.80
C THR A 25 8.67 -3.84 -16.69
N ASP A 26 9.21 -2.88 -17.45
CA ASP A 26 8.81 -1.48 -17.37
C ASP A 26 7.38 -1.31 -17.89
N TYR A 27 7.04 -2.00 -18.96
CA TYR A 27 5.68 -2.02 -19.47
C TYR A 27 4.71 -2.69 -18.49
N SER A 28 5.10 -3.78 -17.82
CA SER A 28 4.29 -4.43 -16.80
C SER A 28 3.98 -3.48 -15.63
N ILE A 29 4.98 -2.76 -15.14
CA ILE A 29 4.81 -1.76 -14.08
C ILE A 29 3.86 -0.66 -14.53
N LYS A 30 4.04 -0.12 -15.74
CA LYS A 30 3.16 0.91 -16.31
C LYS A 30 1.71 0.44 -16.37
N VAL A 31 1.47 -0.75 -16.89
CA VAL A 31 0.13 -1.35 -16.99
C VAL A 31 -0.47 -1.58 -15.61
N GLY A 32 0.33 -2.06 -14.65
CA GLY A 32 -0.09 -2.25 -13.26
C GLY A 32 -0.51 -0.96 -12.58
N ILE A 33 0.25 0.13 -12.77
CA ILE A 33 -0.10 1.46 -12.24
C ILE A 33 -1.42 1.96 -12.85
N GLN A 34 -1.61 1.81 -14.15
CA GLN A 34 -2.85 2.21 -14.82
C GLN A 34 -4.06 1.41 -14.31
N HIS A 35 -3.88 0.12 -14.09
CA HIS A 35 -4.93 -0.73 -13.54
C HIS A 35 -5.29 -0.34 -12.10
N LEU A 36 -4.28 -0.13 -11.24
CA LEU A 36 -4.50 0.33 -9.87
C LEU A 36 -5.21 1.68 -9.83
N ALA A 37 -4.76 2.64 -10.65
CA ALA A 37 -5.40 3.95 -10.74
C ALA A 37 -6.88 3.86 -11.15
N SER A 38 -7.20 2.96 -12.10
CA SER A 38 -8.60 2.69 -12.45
C SER A 38 -9.39 2.11 -11.28
N CYS A 39 -8.84 1.15 -10.53
CA CYS A 39 -9.52 0.58 -9.37
C CYS A 39 -9.76 1.62 -8.26
N LEU A 40 -8.78 2.48 -7.98
CA LEU A 40 -8.92 3.59 -7.02
C LEU A 40 -10.04 4.56 -7.42
N ASN A 41 -10.10 4.91 -8.69
CA ASN A 41 -11.16 5.77 -9.23
C ASN A 41 -12.54 5.11 -9.18
N ASP A 42 -12.64 3.86 -9.61
CA ASP A 42 -13.91 3.10 -9.62
C ASP A 42 -14.43 2.86 -8.20
N SER A 43 -13.55 2.73 -7.22
CA SER A 43 -13.87 2.63 -5.79
C SER A 43 -14.10 3.99 -5.12
N LYS A 44 -13.93 5.12 -5.82
CA LYS A 44 -14.14 6.49 -5.32
C LYS A 44 -13.26 6.83 -4.10
N VAL A 45 -12.02 6.38 -4.09
CA VAL A 45 -11.07 6.69 -3.00
C VAL A 45 -10.87 8.19 -2.88
N ALA A 46 -11.17 8.76 -1.72
CA ALA A 46 -11.14 10.20 -1.47
C ALA A 46 -9.77 10.69 -0.95
N SER A 47 -9.03 9.85 -0.24
CA SER A 47 -7.72 10.21 0.34
C SER A 47 -6.91 8.96 0.70
N SER A 48 -5.65 9.15 1.07
CA SER A 48 -4.79 8.07 1.58
C SER A 48 -5.28 7.47 2.92
N GLY A 49 -6.13 8.17 3.66
CA GLY A 49 -6.75 7.67 4.89
C GLY A 49 -8.07 6.93 4.67
N ASP A 50 -8.57 6.88 3.44
CA ASP A 50 -9.84 6.24 3.08
C ASP A 50 -9.67 4.73 2.90
N THR A 51 -9.40 4.05 4.02
CA THR A 51 -9.08 2.62 4.04
C THR A 51 -10.20 1.73 3.54
N GLU A 52 -11.45 2.13 3.69
CA GLU A 52 -12.60 1.39 3.23
C GLU A 52 -12.59 1.27 1.70
N HIS A 53 -12.54 2.41 1.01
CA HIS A 53 -12.50 2.44 -0.45
C HIS A 53 -11.16 1.97 -1.02
N ILE A 54 -10.02 2.19 -0.31
CA ILE A 54 -8.73 1.61 -0.67
C ILE A 54 -8.80 0.08 -0.63
N SER A 55 -9.41 -0.51 0.39
CA SER A 55 -9.56 -1.97 0.50
C SER A 55 -10.39 -2.54 -0.66
N LEU A 56 -11.47 -1.86 -1.02
CA LEU A 56 -12.30 -2.21 -2.18
C LEU A 56 -11.50 -2.13 -3.48
N ALA A 57 -10.70 -1.07 -3.68
CA ALA A 57 -9.85 -0.88 -4.85
C ALA A 57 -8.76 -1.95 -4.94
N LEU A 58 -8.12 -2.29 -3.83
CA LEU A 58 -7.09 -3.32 -3.77
C LEU A 58 -7.66 -4.70 -4.12
N GLN A 59 -8.83 -5.05 -3.60
CA GLN A 59 -9.44 -6.32 -3.95
C GLN A 59 -9.91 -6.32 -5.41
N GLY A 60 -10.40 -5.19 -5.93
CA GLY A 60 -10.70 -5.00 -7.35
C GLY A 60 -9.46 -5.11 -8.23
N TYR A 61 -8.30 -4.65 -7.77
CA TYR A 61 -7.03 -4.85 -8.47
C TYR A 61 -6.65 -6.33 -8.59
N ASN A 62 -6.88 -7.10 -7.53
CA ASN A 62 -6.60 -8.54 -7.49
C ASN A 62 -7.60 -9.38 -8.32
N TYR A 63 -8.88 -9.02 -8.33
CA TYR A 63 -9.95 -9.78 -8.99
C TYR A 63 -10.41 -9.21 -10.33
N GLY A 64 -9.98 -8.00 -10.66
CA GLY A 64 -10.52 -7.19 -11.74
C GLY A 64 -11.64 -6.25 -11.26
N ASN A 65 -11.85 -5.15 -12.02
CA ASN A 65 -12.81 -4.08 -11.65
C ASN A 65 -14.26 -4.59 -11.47
N GLY A 66 -14.63 -5.71 -12.06
CA GLY A 66 -15.97 -6.31 -11.88
C GLY A 66 -16.31 -6.65 -10.42
N TYR A 67 -15.30 -6.95 -9.60
CA TYR A 67 -15.50 -7.15 -8.18
C TYR A 67 -16.00 -5.88 -7.48
N ILE A 68 -15.50 -4.70 -7.86
CA ILE A 68 -15.87 -3.42 -7.24
C ILE A 68 -17.38 -3.19 -7.36
N SER A 69 -17.94 -3.33 -8.57
CA SER A 69 -19.37 -3.19 -8.81
C SER A 69 -20.17 -4.24 -8.04
N TRP A 70 -19.76 -5.50 -8.15
CA TRP A 70 -20.43 -6.61 -7.47
C TRP A 70 -20.44 -6.44 -5.94
N ALA A 71 -19.32 -6.05 -5.33
CA ALA A 71 -19.24 -5.84 -3.88
C ALA A 71 -20.10 -4.67 -3.41
N ASN A 72 -20.13 -3.56 -4.17
CA ASN A 72 -20.98 -2.42 -3.86
C ASN A 72 -22.47 -2.76 -3.96
N GLU A 73 -22.87 -3.46 -5.02
CA GLU A 73 -24.28 -3.80 -5.28
C GLU A 73 -24.85 -4.78 -4.25
N HIS A 74 -24.06 -5.77 -3.82
CA HIS A 74 -24.54 -6.84 -2.95
C HIS A 74 -24.24 -6.63 -1.47
N PHE A 75 -23.20 -5.86 -1.12
CA PHE A 75 -22.67 -5.76 0.24
C PHE A 75 -22.35 -4.33 0.69
N GLY A 76 -22.44 -3.35 -0.20
CA GLY A 76 -22.10 -1.95 0.09
C GLY A 76 -20.60 -1.66 0.19
N GLY A 77 -19.72 -2.60 -0.20
CA GLY A 77 -18.28 -2.42 -0.19
C GLY A 77 -17.50 -3.71 0.06
N TYR A 78 -16.22 -3.57 0.37
CA TYR A 78 -15.33 -4.70 0.63
C TYR A 78 -15.51 -5.27 2.05
N THR A 79 -15.52 -6.58 2.13
CA THR A 79 -15.20 -7.34 3.34
C THR A 79 -14.37 -8.58 2.96
N ARG A 80 -13.55 -9.10 3.90
CA ARG A 80 -12.83 -10.38 3.68
C ARG A 80 -13.79 -11.53 3.36
N ALA A 81 -14.98 -11.51 3.97
CA ALA A 81 -15.99 -12.56 3.76
C ALA A 81 -16.53 -12.51 2.32
N ASN A 82 -16.89 -11.32 1.81
CA ASN A 82 -17.42 -11.23 0.44
C ASN A 82 -16.32 -11.44 -0.62
N ALA A 83 -15.07 -11.08 -0.34
CA ALA A 83 -13.94 -11.43 -1.21
C ALA A 83 -13.81 -12.95 -1.38
N LYS A 84 -13.98 -13.71 -0.28
CA LYS A 84 -13.99 -15.18 -0.34
C LYS A 84 -15.17 -15.71 -1.14
N VAL A 85 -16.38 -15.19 -0.94
CA VAL A 85 -17.59 -15.59 -1.69
C VAL A 85 -17.38 -15.38 -3.19
N PHE A 86 -16.91 -14.18 -3.59
CA PHE A 86 -16.63 -13.87 -4.99
C PHE A 86 -15.58 -14.82 -5.60
N SER A 87 -14.50 -15.10 -4.87
CA SER A 87 -13.49 -16.05 -5.33
C SER A 87 -14.08 -17.44 -5.57
N ASP A 88 -14.91 -17.94 -4.63
CA ASP A 88 -15.52 -19.26 -4.74
C ASP A 88 -16.55 -19.33 -5.90
N GLU A 89 -17.33 -18.28 -6.12
CA GLU A 89 -18.25 -18.16 -7.28
C GLU A 89 -17.47 -18.16 -8.60
N MET A 90 -16.38 -17.42 -8.67
CA MET A 90 -15.54 -17.34 -9.89
C MET A 90 -14.79 -18.64 -10.15
N LYS A 91 -14.33 -19.34 -9.13
CA LYS A 91 -13.76 -20.69 -9.28
C LYS A 91 -14.78 -21.67 -9.89
N ALA A 92 -16.01 -21.66 -9.39
CA ALA A 92 -17.08 -22.49 -9.93
C ALA A 92 -17.42 -22.13 -11.39
N LYS A 93 -17.54 -20.83 -11.68
CA LYS A 93 -17.87 -20.33 -13.02
C LYS A 93 -16.80 -20.66 -14.06
N LEU A 94 -15.54 -20.49 -13.69
CA LEU A 94 -14.38 -20.69 -14.58
C LEU A 94 -13.84 -22.13 -14.55
N LYS A 95 -14.40 -23.00 -13.70
CA LYS A 95 -13.96 -24.40 -13.50
C LYS A 95 -12.46 -24.47 -13.15
N THR A 96 -12.02 -23.61 -12.25
CA THR A 96 -10.63 -23.55 -11.76
C THR A 96 -10.58 -23.73 -10.25
N ASN A 97 -9.45 -24.19 -9.73
CA ASN A 97 -9.23 -24.33 -8.29
C ASN A 97 -8.70 -23.05 -7.62
N VAL A 98 -8.27 -22.06 -8.42
CA VAL A 98 -7.66 -20.82 -7.91
C VAL A 98 -8.27 -19.63 -8.65
N TYR A 99 -8.66 -18.61 -7.90
CA TYR A 99 -9.08 -17.33 -8.44
C TYR A 99 -8.66 -16.22 -7.49
N GLY A 100 -7.60 -15.49 -7.84
CA GLY A 100 -7.00 -14.44 -7.04
C GLY A 100 -6.68 -14.84 -5.60
N ASP A 101 -6.53 -13.85 -4.74
CA ASP A 101 -6.24 -14.01 -3.31
C ASP A 101 -7.33 -13.31 -2.48
N PRO A 102 -8.18 -14.04 -1.73
CA PRO A 102 -9.19 -13.45 -0.84
C PRO A 102 -8.60 -12.62 0.30
N ASP A 103 -7.34 -12.86 0.66
CA ASP A 103 -6.61 -12.16 1.72
C ASP A 103 -5.69 -11.04 1.20
N TYR A 104 -5.78 -10.72 -0.10
CA TYR A 104 -4.93 -9.74 -0.77
C TYR A 104 -4.87 -8.39 -0.05
N VAL A 105 -6.01 -7.87 0.38
CA VAL A 105 -6.09 -6.60 1.12
C VAL A 105 -5.27 -6.65 2.40
N ALA A 106 -5.42 -7.71 3.19
CA ALA A 106 -4.65 -7.89 4.43
C ALA A 106 -3.15 -8.02 4.15
N HIS A 107 -2.78 -8.71 3.06
CA HIS A 107 -1.38 -8.86 2.65
C HIS A 107 -0.75 -7.54 2.20
N VAL A 108 -1.50 -6.66 1.55
CA VAL A 108 -1.00 -5.35 1.13
C VAL A 108 -1.02 -4.36 2.28
N LEU A 109 -2.13 -4.27 3.02
CA LEU A 109 -2.31 -3.25 4.06
C LEU A 109 -1.38 -3.46 5.27
N ARG A 110 -0.83 -4.65 5.49
CA ARG A 110 0.20 -4.85 6.53
C ARG A 110 1.45 -3.97 6.31
N TYR A 111 1.68 -3.49 5.09
CA TYR A 111 2.75 -2.56 4.74
C TYR A 111 2.24 -1.14 4.50
N TYR A 112 0.93 -0.96 4.52
CA TYR A 112 0.30 0.33 4.32
C TYR A 112 0.05 0.97 5.68
N HIS A 113 1.05 1.65 6.16
CA HIS A 113 0.87 2.45 7.34
C HIS A 113 0.15 3.74 6.94
N ILE A 114 -1.10 3.88 7.39
CA ILE A 114 -1.76 5.17 7.44
C ILE A 114 -1.10 5.93 8.59
N GLY A 115 0.17 6.19 8.44
CA GLY A 115 0.77 7.27 9.20
C GLY A 115 -0.05 8.49 8.81
N ASN A 116 -0.68 9.14 9.77
CA ASN A 116 -0.96 10.55 9.64
C ASN A 116 0.17 11.12 8.82
N ASN A 117 -0.04 11.88 7.77
CA ASN A 117 0.89 12.45 6.80
C ASN A 117 2.16 13.08 7.36
N ASN A 118 2.72 12.57 8.43
CA ASN A 118 3.34 13.41 9.37
C ASN A 118 4.82 13.22 9.53
N ILE A 119 5.40 12.09 9.16
CA ILE A 119 6.86 12.02 9.30
C ILE A 119 7.54 13.04 8.38
N VAL A 120 7.01 13.23 7.16
CA VAL A 120 7.52 14.23 6.21
C VAL A 120 7.15 15.64 6.64
N GLU A 121 5.92 15.89 7.09
CA GLU A 121 5.50 17.20 7.59
C GLU A 121 6.17 17.55 8.91
N VAL A 122 6.35 16.58 9.81
CA VAL A 122 7.17 16.74 11.01
C VAL A 122 8.60 17.10 10.63
N ALA A 123 9.21 16.39 9.68
CA ALA A 123 10.55 16.71 9.21
C ALA A 123 10.63 18.10 8.57
N LYS A 124 9.67 18.46 7.72
CA LYS A 124 9.57 19.80 7.11
C LYS A 124 9.43 20.91 8.13
N SER A 125 8.66 20.68 9.20
CA SER A 125 8.48 21.68 10.27
C SER A 125 9.79 21.98 11.03
N GLN A 126 10.80 21.14 10.87
CA GLN A 126 12.12 21.32 11.50
C GLN A 126 13.13 22.06 10.59
N VAL A 127 12.75 22.44 9.37
CA VAL A 127 13.61 23.20 8.47
C VAL A 127 14.00 24.54 9.13
N GLY A 128 15.30 24.84 9.15
CA GLY A 128 15.85 26.01 9.86
C GLY A 128 16.35 25.71 11.28
N THR A 129 16.16 24.51 11.81
CA THR A 129 16.75 24.10 13.08
C THR A 129 18.26 23.96 12.92
N THR A 130 19.04 24.75 13.66
CA THR A 130 20.51 24.78 13.57
C THR A 130 21.21 23.90 14.58
N SER A 131 20.46 23.33 15.54
CA SER A 131 21.00 22.47 16.61
C SER A 131 20.24 21.16 16.71
N GLY A 132 20.98 20.05 16.74
CA GLY A 132 20.41 18.72 16.98
C GLY A 132 20.12 18.41 18.46
N SER A 133 20.31 19.38 19.40
CA SER A 133 20.16 19.14 20.84
C SER A 133 18.80 18.59 21.23
N LYS A 134 17.73 19.08 20.65
CA LYS A 134 16.37 18.59 20.83
C LYS A 134 16.26 17.08 20.57
N TYR A 135 16.89 16.57 19.52
CA TYR A 135 16.75 15.19 19.08
C TYR A 135 17.61 14.25 19.92
N TRP A 136 18.91 14.57 20.13
CA TRP A 136 19.75 13.66 20.92
C TRP A 136 19.36 13.65 22.39
N THR A 137 18.86 14.76 22.96
CA THR A 137 18.34 14.78 24.33
C THR A 137 17.09 13.94 24.46
N TRP A 138 16.14 14.05 23.51
CA TRP A 138 14.96 13.19 23.45
C TRP A 138 15.32 11.70 23.38
N TYR A 139 16.37 11.36 22.64
CA TYR A 139 16.83 9.96 22.53
C TYR A 139 17.45 9.44 23.83
N GLY A 140 18.00 10.31 24.66
CA GLY A 140 18.65 10.00 25.95
C GLY A 140 20.14 10.33 26.01
N PHE A 141 20.69 11.05 25.03
CA PHE A 141 22.07 11.50 25.07
C PHE A 141 22.19 12.86 25.78
N ASN A 142 23.18 12.99 26.67
CA ASN A 142 23.45 14.24 27.41
C ASN A 142 24.58 15.09 26.79
N LYS A 143 25.08 14.71 25.62
CA LYS A 143 26.14 15.39 24.87
C LYS A 143 25.89 15.33 23.38
N LYS A 144 26.57 16.19 22.63
CA LYS A 144 26.50 16.21 21.17
C LYS A 144 26.93 14.87 20.57
N VAL A 145 26.07 14.30 19.72
CA VAL A 145 26.31 13.09 18.94
C VAL A 145 25.89 13.33 17.49
N ASN A 146 26.25 12.42 16.59
CA ASN A 146 25.66 12.39 15.24
C ASN A 146 24.18 12.08 15.37
N TRP A 147 23.34 12.92 14.83
CA TRP A 147 21.90 12.90 15.12
C TRP A 147 21.00 12.67 13.90
N CYS A 148 21.55 12.36 12.73
CA CYS A 148 20.73 12.14 11.52
C CYS A 148 19.75 10.95 11.69
N ALA A 149 20.21 9.82 12.20
CA ALA A 149 19.37 8.66 12.49
C ALA A 149 18.39 8.93 13.64
N ILE A 150 18.87 9.63 14.68
CA ILE A 150 18.04 10.07 15.82
C ILE A 150 16.93 11.02 15.36
N PHE A 151 17.21 11.91 14.41
CA PHE A 151 16.21 12.81 13.82
C PHE A 151 15.07 12.04 13.13
N VAL A 152 15.40 11.02 12.35
CA VAL A 152 14.38 10.17 11.72
C VAL A 152 13.54 9.45 12.77
N SER A 153 14.18 8.88 13.81
CA SER A 153 13.46 8.26 14.93
C SER A 153 12.57 9.25 15.69
N TRP A 154 13.04 10.50 15.88
CA TRP A 154 12.25 11.54 16.49
C TRP A 154 11.04 11.93 15.63
N CYS A 155 11.21 12.08 14.32
CA CYS A 155 10.10 12.34 13.40
C CYS A 155 9.08 11.20 13.41
N ALA A 156 9.54 9.95 13.48
CA ALA A 156 8.67 8.79 13.60
C ALA A 156 7.87 8.79 14.91
N ASN A 157 8.51 9.21 16.04
CA ASN A 157 7.82 9.38 17.33
C ASN A 157 6.72 10.45 17.27
N GLU A 158 7.04 11.63 16.77
CA GLU A 158 6.07 12.74 16.68
C GLU A 158 4.91 12.45 15.70
N SER A 159 5.12 11.49 14.80
CA SER A 159 4.08 11.03 13.88
C SER A 159 3.33 9.78 14.36
N GLY A 160 3.63 9.25 15.57
CA GLY A 160 3.01 8.05 16.13
C GLY A 160 3.50 6.72 15.54
N MET A 161 4.49 6.75 14.64
CA MET A 161 4.98 5.54 13.93
C MET A 161 5.90 4.66 14.79
N LEU A 162 6.38 5.12 15.94
CA LEU A 162 7.11 4.29 16.90
C LEU A 162 6.18 3.42 17.73
N ASP A 163 4.99 3.94 18.05
CA ASP A 163 4.02 3.26 18.92
C ASP A 163 3.41 2.03 18.24
N ASP A 164 3.24 2.09 16.92
CA ASP A 164 2.72 0.97 16.12
C ASP A 164 3.81 0.03 15.58
N SER A 165 5.07 0.25 16.00
CA SER A 165 6.25 -0.52 15.56
C SER A 165 6.53 -0.46 14.05
N SER A 166 5.96 0.50 13.33
CA SER A 166 6.20 0.70 11.89
C SER A 166 7.63 1.13 11.60
N VAL A 167 8.21 1.91 12.51
CA VAL A 167 9.60 2.37 12.44
C VAL A 167 10.29 2.03 13.76
N PRO A 168 11.38 1.26 13.75
CA PRO A 168 12.13 1.00 14.98
C PRO A 168 12.83 2.28 15.48
N LYS A 169 13.01 2.41 16.79
CA LYS A 169 13.83 3.47 17.37
C LYS A 169 15.31 3.14 17.17
N PHE A 170 16.05 3.99 16.45
CA PHE A 170 17.46 3.78 16.15
C PHE A 170 18.27 5.08 16.25
N SER A 171 19.56 4.96 16.56
CA SER A 171 20.48 6.11 16.75
C SER A 171 21.67 6.08 15.79
N LEU A 172 21.87 5.00 15.06
CA LEU A 172 22.97 4.81 14.13
C LEU A 172 22.42 4.46 12.74
N CYS A 173 23.03 5.04 11.70
CA CYS A 173 22.90 4.54 10.33
C CYS A 173 23.95 3.44 10.18
N THR A 174 23.54 2.19 10.18
CA THR A 174 24.38 1.05 9.79
C THR A 174 24.12 0.75 8.34
N ASP A 175 25.18 0.55 7.59
CA ASP A 175 25.13 0.17 6.18
C ASP A 175 24.44 -1.18 5.96
#